data_1777545ed8305b02bde7cbc538f49dc1
#
_entry.id   1777545ed8305b02bde7cbc538f49dc1
#
_cell.length_a   1.000
_cell.length_b   1.000
_cell.length_c   1.000
_cell.angle_alpha   90.00
_cell.angle_beta   90.00
_cell.angle_gamma   90.00
#
_symmetry.space_group_name_H-M   'P 1'
#
loop_
_entity.id
_entity.type
_entity.pdbx_description
1 polymer ?
#
loop_
_entity_poly.entity_id
_entity_poly.type
_entity_poly.pdbx_seq_one_letter_code
_entity_poly.pdbx_strand_id
1 'polypeptide(L)'
;YDPPEIALPVKIEVEPKEFLLEGSGKDIPLTVKATYSDGTDRDVSTLSNYTSSNDNSISVDASSGVTSSKTQGEAFLMARFHTFTEGSMAIVIPEGLKYTQPELQQFNYIDKHVHEKLHKLRIVPSEICSDEIFIRRVYLDIIGLLPTEEELKVFVSDTNPKKRDTLVDELLERKDFTELWVMKWAELLQIRTTGNNSNDVTYKSALLWYEWLRGQIANNRPFNEIVRELLSATGGS
;
A
#
# COMPACT_ATOMS: atom_id res chain seq x y z
N TYR A 1 -8.58 29.41 25.51
CA TYR A 1 -8.48 30.66 24.72
C TYR A 1 -7.11 31.26 24.97
N ASP A 2 -6.23 31.06 24.02
CA ASP A 2 -4.86 31.64 24.08
C ASP A 2 -4.92 33.11 23.68
N PRO A 3 -4.26 34.01 24.41
CA PRO A 3 -4.21 35.42 24.03
C PRO A 3 -3.56 35.59 22.63
N PRO A 4 -3.97 36.55 21.81
CA PRO A 4 -3.46 36.76 20.45
C PRO A 4 -1.96 37.12 20.40
N GLU A 5 -1.33 37.37 21.54
CA GLU A 5 0.11 37.69 21.64
C GLU A 5 1.01 36.47 21.85
N ILE A 6 0.43 35.26 22.04
CA ILE A 6 1.21 34.05 22.20
C ILE A 6 1.49 33.44 20.83
N ALA A 7 2.77 33.30 20.49
CA ALA A 7 3.18 32.61 19.27
C ALA A 7 2.81 31.11 19.33
N LEU A 8 2.04 30.64 18.36
CA LEU A 8 1.60 29.25 18.25
C LEU A 8 2.42 28.51 17.19
N PRO A 9 2.70 27.21 17.37
CA PRO A 9 3.37 26.43 16.34
C PRO A 9 2.48 26.31 15.11
N VAL A 10 3.06 26.52 13.93
CA VAL A 10 2.37 26.44 12.63
C VAL A 10 2.89 25.31 11.76
N LYS A 11 4.06 24.76 12.08
CA LYS A 11 4.70 23.66 11.35
C LYS A 11 5.72 22.98 12.25
N ILE A 12 5.94 21.68 12.03
CA ILE A 12 7.10 20.95 12.56
C ILE A 12 7.89 20.30 11.42
N GLU A 13 9.17 20.07 11.66
CA GLU A 13 10.06 19.32 10.77
C GLU A 13 10.88 18.35 11.63
N VAL A 14 11.03 17.11 11.15
CA VAL A 14 11.79 16.05 11.81
C VAL A 14 13.07 15.79 11.00
N GLU A 15 14.21 15.72 11.67
CA GLU A 15 15.47 15.35 11.08
C GLU A 15 16.13 14.20 11.86
N PRO A 16 16.81 13.27 11.15
CA PRO A 16 16.86 13.14 9.70
C PRO A 16 15.52 12.67 9.09
N LYS A 17 15.19 13.08 7.86
CA LYS A 17 13.97 12.66 7.16
C LYS A 17 13.99 11.17 6.77
N GLU A 18 15.16 10.69 6.43
CA GLU A 18 15.40 9.29 6.07
C GLU A 18 16.83 8.92 6.49
N PHE A 19 17.01 7.73 7.04
CA PHE A 19 18.34 7.22 7.39
C PHE A 19 18.42 5.70 7.31
N LEU A 20 19.65 5.21 7.16
CA LEU A 20 19.98 3.80 7.09
C LEU A 20 20.95 3.44 8.19
N LEU A 21 20.66 2.37 8.92
CA LEU A 21 21.50 1.81 9.96
C LEU A 21 22.01 0.43 9.53
N GLU A 22 23.27 0.17 9.76
CA GLU A 22 23.91 -1.11 9.47
C GLU A 22 24.12 -1.88 10.78
N GLY A 23 23.46 -3.04 10.89
CA GLY A 23 23.50 -3.87 12.09
C GLY A 23 22.57 -3.39 13.21
N SER A 24 22.64 -4.10 14.34
CA SER A 24 21.85 -3.81 15.54
C SER A 24 22.61 -2.92 16.52
N GLY A 25 21.88 -2.30 17.47
CA GLY A 25 22.46 -1.48 18.53
C GLY A 25 23.06 -0.16 18.04
N LYS A 26 22.60 0.35 16.92
CA LYS A 26 22.99 1.68 16.43
C LYS A 26 21.93 2.69 16.80
N ASP A 27 22.33 3.76 17.41
CA ASP A 27 21.44 4.80 17.90
C ASP A 27 21.58 6.08 17.07
N ILE A 28 20.46 6.68 16.70
CA ILE A 28 20.39 8.00 16.06
C ILE A 28 19.29 8.80 16.76
N PRO A 29 19.58 9.99 17.28
CA PRO A 29 18.57 10.87 17.82
C PRO A 29 17.77 11.52 16.69
N LEU A 30 16.45 11.60 16.86
CA LEU A 30 15.58 12.45 16.04
C LEU A 30 15.55 13.85 16.65
N THR A 31 15.64 14.86 15.81
CA THR A 31 15.44 16.26 16.20
C THR A 31 14.15 16.80 15.59
N VAL A 32 13.41 17.57 16.36
CA VAL A 32 12.16 18.18 15.94
C VAL A 32 12.25 19.70 16.08
N LYS A 33 12.12 20.37 14.95
CA LYS A 33 12.09 21.83 14.87
C LYS A 33 10.67 22.29 14.62
N ALA A 34 10.15 23.20 15.45
CA ALA A 34 8.86 23.84 15.25
C ALA A 34 9.03 25.28 14.77
N THR A 35 8.29 25.65 13.73
CA THR A 35 8.15 27.04 13.29
C THR A 35 6.88 27.62 13.93
N TYR A 36 7.01 28.81 14.48
CA TYR A 36 5.92 29.50 15.17
C TYR A 36 5.32 30.64 14.32
N SER A 37 4.13 31.09 14.70
CA SER A 37 3.37 32.15 14.01
C SER A 37 4.08 33.51 13.98
N ASP A 38 5.04 33.73 14.87
CA ASP A 38 5.92 34.91 14.92
C ASP A 38 7.13 34.81 13.99
N GLY A 39 7.22 33.71 13.22
CA GLY A 39 8.34 33.43 12.30
C GLY A 39 9.57 32.87 12.99
N THR A 40 9.56 32.58 14.31
CA THR A 40 10.69 31.98 15.00
C THR A 40 10.67 30.46 14.88
N ASP A 41 11.88 29.88 14.80
CA ASP A 41 12.09 28.43 14.88
C ASP A 41 12.61 28.06 16.27
N ARG A 42 12.11 26.93 16.80
CA ARG A 42 12.52 26.41 18.12
C ARG A 42 12.73 24.90 18.05
N ASP A 43 13.76 24.43 18.74
CA ASP A 43 13.93 23.00 18.97
C ASP A 43 12.90 22.54 20.02
N VAL A 44 12.07 21.59 19.62
CA VAL A 44 11.00 21.01 20.45
C VAL A 44 11.17 19.50 20.62
N SER A 45 12.39 18.98 20.34
CA SER A 45 12.68 17.56 20.40
C SER A 45 12.32 16.95 21.75
N THR A 46 12.69 17.59 22.85
CA THR A 46 12.39 17.12 24.23
C THR A 46 10.92 17.34 24.66
N LEU A 47 10.16 18.09 23.88
CA LEU A 47 8.73 18.35 24.09
C LEU A 47 7.83 17.52 23.18
N SER A 48 8.44 16.76 22.27
CA SER A 48 7.76 15.89 21.32
C SER A 48 7.58 14.48 21.86
N ASN A 49 6.55 13.81 21.38
CA ASN A 49 6.30 12.40 21.69
C ASN A 49 6.59 11.56 20.45
N TYR A 50 7.29 10.43 20.63
CA TYR A 50 7.79 9.62 19.54
C TYR A 50 7.18 8.22 19.55
N THR A 51 6.89 7.69 18.35
CA THR A 51 6.40 6.31 18.16
C THR A 51 7.04 5.68 16.93
N SER A 52 7.23 4.37 16.97
CA SER A 52 7.68 3.57 15.82
C SER A 52 6.53 2.75 15.26
N SER A 53 6.47 2.60 13.95
CA SER A 53 5.52 1.68 13.29
C SER A 53 5.99 0.22 13.35
N ASN A 54 7.26 -0.02 13.70
CA ASN A 54 7.86 -1.35 13.76
C ASN A 54 8.99 -1.41 14.79
N ASP A 55 8.62 -1.56 16.05
CA ASP A 55 9.55 -1.66 17.19
C ASP A 55 10.45 -2.91 17.14
N ASN A 56 10.13 -3.90 16.31
CA ASN A 56 10.99 -5.06 16.10
C ASN A 56 12.21 -4.74 15.27
N SER A 57 12.12 -3.78 14.36
CA SER A 57 13.24 -3.34 13.53
C SER A 57 13.95 -2.13 14.14
N ILE A 58 13.20 -1.11 14.53
CA ILE A 58 13.75 0.11 15.12
C ILE A 58 12.80 0.58 16.22
N SER A 59 13.27 0.60 17.44
CA SER A 59 12.56 1.26 18.54
C SER A 59 12.95 2.74 18.63
N VAL A 60 12.06 3.53 19.20
CA VAL A 60 12.33 4.93 19.55
C VAL A 60 11.93 5.16 21.00
N ASP A 61 12.77 5.85 21.76
CA ASP A 61 12.38 6.29 23.09
C ASP A 61 11.33 7.40 22.97
N ALA A 62 10.19 7.21 23.63
CA ALA A 62 9.01 8.05 23.46
C ALA A 62 9.23 9.51 23.90
N SER A 63 10.20 9.78 24.75
CA SER A 63 10.47 11.09 25.34
C SER A 63 11.71 11.78 24.81
N SER A 64 12.76 11.03 24.52
CA SER A 64 14.04 11.58 24.04
C SER A 64 14.19 11.56 22.53
N GLY A 65 13.35 10.77 21.82
CA GLY A 65 13.47 10.59 20.37
C GLY A 65 14.73 9.82 19.92
N VAL A 66 15.46 9.19 20.86
CA VAL A 66 16.59 8.34 20.49
C VAL A 66 16.08 7.04 19.91
N THR A 67 16.52 6.74 18.69
CA THR A 67 16.19 5.51 17.99
C THR A 67 17.23 4.45 18.24
N SER A 68 16.84 3.17 18.25
CA SER A 68 17.79 2.05 18.37
C SER A 68 17.45 0.94 17.38
N SER A 69 18.44 0.57 16.54
CA SER A 69 18.29 -0.52 15.58
C SER A 69 18.32 -1.89 16.26
N LYS A 70 17.45 -2.81 15.83
CA LYS A 70 17.32 -4.17 16.36
C LYS A 70 17.52 -5.24 15.29
N THR A 71 16.53 -5.41 14.42
CA THR A 71 16.56 -6.43 13.35
C THR A 71 16.39 -5.77 11.98
N GLN A 72 16.82 -6.48 10.93
CA GLN A 72 16.63 -6.03 9.56
C GLN A 72 15.16 -5.68 9.29
N GLY A 73 14.93 -4.55 8.62
CA GLY A 73 13.61 -4.09 8.23
C GLY A 73 13.56 -2.58 8.16
N GLU A 74 12.34 -2.07 8.13
CA GLU A 74 12.08 -0.63 8.10
C GLU A 74 11.04 -0.24 9.15
N ALA A 75 11.09 0.99 9.56
CA ALA A 75 10.10 1.62 10.42
C ALA A 75 9.87 3.07 10.00
N PHE A 76 8.62 3.49 10.08
CA PHE A 76 8.26 4.89 10.03
C PHE A 76 8.19 5.42 11.46
N LEU A 77 9.05 6.36 11.78
CA LEU A 77 9.17 6.96 13.11
C LEU A 77 8.39 8.26 13.10
N MET A 78 7.40 8.37 13.96
CA MET A 78 6.53 9.55 14.06
C MET A 78 6.92 10.38 15.27
N ALA A 79 7.09 11.68 15.06
CA ALA A 79 7.22 12.68 16.13
C ALA A 79 5.95 13.54 16.15
N ARG A 80 5.37 13.69 17.34
CA ARG A 80 4.20 14.51 17.56
C ARG A 80 4.50 15.64 18.52
N PHE A 81 4.21 16.86 18.08
CA PHE A 81 4.27 18.06 18.91
C PHE A 81 3.03 18.90 18.69
N HIS A 82 2.34 19.24 19.79
CA HIS A 82 1.06 19.93 19.75
C HIS A 82 0.04 19.15 18.89
N THR A 83 -0.50 19.74 17.83
CA THR A 83 -1.43 19.11 16.87
C THR A 83 -0.75 18.56 15.63
N PHE A 84 0.57 18.78 15.48
CA PHE A 84 1.33 18.36 14.33
C PHE A 84 1.95 16.99 14.52
N THR A 85 2.02 16.22 13.45
CA THR A 85 2.73 14.94 13.37
C THR A 85 3.55 14.92 12.09
N GLU A 86 4.84 14.61 12.23
CA GLU A 86 5.78 14.45 11.14
C GLU A 86 6.56 13.16 11.32
N GLY A 87 7.12 12.63 10.25
CA GLY A 87 7.81 11.36 10.27
C GLY A 87 9.17 11.33 9.61
N SER A 88 9.92 10.32 10.04
CA SER A 88 11.21 9.92 9.51
C SER A 88 11.17 8.46 9.08
N MET A 89 11.75 8.13 7.93
CA MET A 89 11.89 6.76 7.47
C MET A 89 13.23 6.18 7.89
N ALA A 90 13.20 5.11 8.64
CA ALA A 90 14.41 4.45 9.10
C ALA A 90 14.50 3.02 8.55
N ILE A 91 15.68 2.63 8.08
CA ILE A 91 15.95 1.32 7.48
C ILE A 91 17.13 0.70 8.23
N VAL A 92 16.99 -0.59 8.59
CA VAL A 92 18.08 -1.41 9.13
C VAL A 92 18.45 -2.48 8.13
N ILE A 93 19.70 -2.51 7.71
CA ILE A 93 20.28 -3.59 6.90
C ILE A 93 21.23 -4.45 7.75
N PRO A 94 21.46 -5.72 7.37
CA PRO A 94 22.46 -6.55 8.05
C PRO A 94 23.86 -5.94 7.99
N GLU A 95 24.61 -6.08 9.08
CA GLU A 95 26.01 -5.65 9.14
C GLU A 95 26.87 -6.46 8.17
N GLY A 96 27.75 -5.78 7.42
CA GLY A 96 28.65 -6.41 6.44
C GLY A 96 27.95 -7.05 5.24
N LEU A 97 26.71 -6.68 4.94
CA LEU A 97 25.97 -7.22 3.80
C LEU A 97 26.66 -6.88 2.48
N LYS A 98 27.14 -7.92 1.78
CA LYS A 98 27.62 -7.78 0.40
C LYS A 98 26.43 -7.65 -0.53
N TYR A 99 26.25 -6.47 -1.09
CA TYR A 99 25.14 -6.18 -2.02
C TYR A 99 25.69 -5.58 -3.31
N THR A 100 25.28 -6.17 -4.43
CA THR A 100 25.47 -5.58 -5.75
C THR A 100 24.09 -5.31 -6.33
N GLN A 101 23.84 -4.09 -6.75
CA GLN A 101 22.55 -3.73 -7.35
C GLN A 101 22.37 -4.49 -8.66
N PRO A 102 21.32 -5.32 -8.80
CA PRO A 102 21.06 -6.00 -10.07
C PRO A 102 20.51 -5.02 -11.10
N GLU A 103 20.83 -5.29 -12.38
CA GLU A 103 20.13 -4.64 -13.48
C GLU A 103 18.77 -5.31 -13.67
N LEU A 104 17.68 -4.57 -13.40
CA LEU A 104 16.32 -5.05 -13.49
C LEU A 104 15.59 -4.37 -14.65
N GLN A 105 14.88 -5.17 -15.45
CA GLN A 105 14.06 -4.66 -16.54
C GLN A 105 12.87 -3.89 -15.98
N GLN A 106 12.60 -2.71 -16.54
CA GLN A 106 11.46 -1.87 -16.19
C GLN A 106 10.44 -1.88 -17.33
N PHE A 107 9.21 -2.27 -17.05
CA PHE A 107 8.11 -2.28 -18.01
C PHE A 107 7.20 -1.06 -17.84
N ASN A 108 7.13 -0.50 -16.63
CA ASN A 108 6.31 0.66 -16.32
C ASN A 108 6.88 1.46 -15.12
N TYR A 109 6.19 2.55 -14.76
CA TYR A 109 6.62 3.42 -13.65
C TYR A 109 6.56 2.75 -12.27
N ILE A 110 5.73 1.72 -12.07
CA ILE A 110 5.64 0.98 -10.81
C ILE A 110 6.94 0.22 -10.57
N ASP A 111 7.49 -0.43 -11.61
CA ASP A 111 8.75 -1.17 -11.51
C ASP A 111 9.89 -0.26 -11.04
N LYS A 112 9.93 0.98 -11.53
CA LYS A 112 10.92 1.97 -11.08
C LYS A 112 10.88 2.15 -9.56
N HIS A 113 9.71 2.41 -9.00
CA HIS A 113 9.56 2.62 -7.55
C HIS A 113 9.82 1.35 -6.74
N VAL A 114 9.39 0.19 -7.24
CA VAL A 114 9.69 -1.11 -6.62
C VAL A 114 11.20 -1.37 -6.60
N HIS A 115 11.90 -1.15 -7.72
CA HIS A 115 13.35 -1.35 -7.81
C HIS A 115 14.12 -0.37 -6.91
N GLU A 116 13.70 0.90 -6.85
CA GLU A 116 14.27 1.88 -5.93
C GLU A 116 14.12 1.43 -4.47
N LYS A 117 12.94 0.89 -4.10
CA LYS A 117 12.68 0.37 -2.76
C LYS A 117 13.53 -0.86 -2.44
N LEU A 118 13.60 -1.83 -3.35
CA LEU A 118 14.44 -3.02 -3.21
C LEU A 118 15.91 -2.65 -3.04
N HIS A 119 16.39 -1.67 -3.83
CA HIS A 119 17.76 -1.16 -3.71
C HIS A 119 18.02 -0.54 -2.32
N LYS A 120 17.11 0.30 -1.82
CA LYS A 120 17.23 0.88 -0.47
C LYS A 120 17.33 -0.20 0.61
N LEU A 121 16.52 -1.24 0.50
CA LEU A 121 16.50 -2.37 1.44
C LEU A 121 17.62 -3.39 1.21
N ARG A 122 18.46 -3.22 0.17
CA ARG A 122 19.50 -4.18 -0.23
C ARG A 122 18.93 -5.58 -0.51
N ILE A 123 17.74 -5.65 -1.12
CA ILE A 123 17.07 -6.90 -1.49
C ILE A 123 17.30 -7.17 -2.98
N VAL A 124 17.79 -8.37 -3.28
CA VAL A 124 17.86 -8.88 -4.65
C VAL A 124 16.59 -9.67 -4.93
N PRO A 125 15.82 -9.36 -5.98
CA PRO A 125 14.67 -10.15 -6.37
C PRO A 125 15.05 -11.60 -6.67
N SER A 126 14.12 -12.52 -6.45
CA SER A 126 14.29 -13.91 -6.86
C SER A 126 14.21 -14.04 -8.40
N GLU A 127 14.70 -15.16 -8.90
CA GLU A 127 14.52 -15.53 -10.32
C GLU A 127 13.05 -15.57 -10.73
N ILE A 128 12.80 -15.42 -12.01
CA ILE A 128 11.45 -15.55 -12.59
C ILE A 128 10.93 -16.97 -12.29
N CYS A 129 9.71 -17.06 -11.79
CA CYS A 129 9.11 -18.34 -11.45
C CYS A 129 8.89 -19.25 -12.67
N SER A 130 8.82 -20.58 -12.43
CA SER A 130 8.48 -21.55 -13.47
C SER A 130 7.05 -21.34 -14.02
N ASP A 131 6.77 -21.98 -15.16
CA ASP A 131 5.46 -21.85 -15.79
C ASP A 131 4.33 -22.44 -14.96
N GLU A 132 4.57 -23.53 -14.22
CA GLU A 132 3.61 -24.14 -13.31
C GLU A 132 3.24 -23.18 -12.16
N ILE A 133 4.21 -22.46 -11.63
CA ILE A 133 3.98 -21.46 -10.58
C ILE A 133 3.28 -20.24 -11.19
N PHE A 134 3.68 -19.82 -12.38
CA PHE A 134 3.10 -18.67 -13.06
C PHE A 134 1.62 -18.87 -13.33
N ILE A 135 1.24 -19.96 -14.03
CA ILE A 135 -0.17 -20.22 -14.36
C ILE A 135 -1.05 -20.30 -13.11
N ARG A 136 -0.57 -20.97 -12.04
CA ARG A 136 -1.30 -21.03 -10.78
C ARG A 136 -1.56 -19.64 -10.17
N ARG A 137 -0.53 -18.78 -10.16
CA ARG A 137 -0.65 -17.41 -9.59
C ARG A 137 -1.59 -16.56 -10.42
N VAL A 138 -1.40 -16.51 -11.73
CA VAL A 138 -2.19 -15.65 -12.61
C VAL A 138 -3.66 -16.02 -12.61
N TYR A 139 -4.00 -17.32 -12.54
CA TYR A 139 -5.38 -17.79 -12.40
C TYR A 139 -6.01 -17.29 -11.10
N LEU A 140 -5.32 -17.45 -9.98
CA LEU A 140 -5.81 -16.98 -8.68
C LEU A 140 -5.95 -15.46 -8.62
N ASP A 141 -5.00 -14.73 -9.18
CA ASP A 141 -5.00 -13.26 -9.12
C ASP A 141 -6.05 -12.64 -10.05
N ILE A 142 -6.25 -13.19 -11.24
CA ILE A 142 -7.16 -12.62 -12.26
C ILE A 142 -8.59 -13.12 -12.08
N ILE A 143 -8.79 -14.43 -11.90
CA ILE A 143 -10.13 -15.03 -11.88
C ILE A 143 -10.51 -15.71 -10.57
N GLY A 144 -9.59 -15.83 -9.60
CA GLY A 144 -9.85 -16.43 -8.29
C GLY A 144 -10.00 -17.94 -8.28
N LEU A 145 -9.70 -18.62 -9.38
CA LEU A 145 -9.81 -20.07 -9.56
C LEU A 145 -8.43 -20.70 -9.76
N LEU A 146 -8.34 -22.01 -9.65
CA LEU A 146 -7.19 -22.77 -10.09
C LEU A 146 -7.35 -23.19 -11.54
N PRO A 147 -6.26 -23.33 -12.31
CA PRO A 147 -6.33 -23.94 -13.63
C PRO A 147 -6.75 -25.41 -13.52
N THR A 148 -7.46 -25.91 -14.53
CA THR A 148 -7.71 -27.34 -14.69
C THR A 148 -6.42 -28.06 -15.03
N GLU A 149 -6.43 -29.39 -14.90
CA GLU A 149 -5.26 -30.22 -15.28
C GLU A 149 -4.93 -30.09 -16.77
N GLU A 150 -5.94 -29.99 -17.61
CA GLU A 150 -5.78 -29.76 -19.05
C GLU A 150 -5.14 -28.39 -19.34
N GLU A 151 -5.68 -27.32 -18.76
CA GLU A 151 -5.15 -25.96 -18.95
C GLU A 151 -3.68 -25.88 -18.51
N LEU A 152 -3.34 -26.51 -17.39
CA LEU A 152 -1.95 -26.58 -16.90
C LEU A 152 -1.05 -27.32 -17.90
N LYS A 153 -1.46 -28.51 -18.37
CA LYS A 153 -0.66 -29.31 -19.32
C LYS A 153 -0.43 -28.57 -20.63
N VAL A 154 -1.47 -27.97 -21.20
CA VAL A 154 -1.39 -27.20 -22.44
C VAL A 154 -0.43 -26.02 -22.28
N PHE A 155 -0.57 -25.24 -21.23
CA PHE A 155 0.27 -24.08 -20.98
C PHE A 155 1.74 -24.43 -20.75
N VAL A 156 2.03 -25.47 -19.98
CA VAL A 156 3.41 -25.90 -19.70
C VAL A 156 4.08 -26.45 -20.96
N SER A 157 3.34 -27.17 -21.81
CA SER A 157 3.86 -27.72 -23.07
C SER A 157 4.00 -26.70 -24.22
N ASP A 158 3.37 -25.54 -24.10
CA ASP A 158 3.46 -24.48 -25.10
C ASP A 158 4.87 -23.87 -25.10
N THR A 159 5.50 -23.79 -26.26
CA THR A 159 6.83 -23.22 -26.47
C THR A 159 6.81 -21.76 -26.96
N ASN A 160 5.59 -21.16 -27.06
CA ASN A 160 5.45 -19.78 -27.50
C ASN A 160 6.08 -18.82 -26.46
N PRO A 161 7.05 -17.96 -26.85
CA PRO A 161 7.65 -17.01 -25.91
C PRO A 161 6.66 -15.98 -25.34
N LYS A 162 5.52 -15.78 -25.99
CA LYS A 162 4.45 -14.85 -25.53
C LYS A 162 3.31 -15.55 -24.79
N LYS A 163 3.44 -16.84 -24.49
CA LYS A 163 2.36 -17.61 -23.86
C LYS A 163 1.84 -17.01 -22.54
N ARG A 164 2.72 -16.37 -21.78
CA ARG A 164 2.32 -15.72 -20.49
C ARG A 164 1.45 -14.50 -20.73
N ASP A 165 1.81 -13.66 -21.70
CA ASP A 165 1.00 -12.49 -22.06
C ASP A 165 -0.35 -12.92 -22.63
N THR A 166 -0.35 -13.88 -23.55
CA THR A 166 -1.58 -14.44 -24.14
C THR A 166 -2.51 -15.00 -23.07
N LEU A 167 -1.98 -15.75 -22.10
CA LEU A 167 -2.78 -16.30 -21.01
C LEU A 167 -3.43 -15.20 -20.15
N VAL A 168 -2.70 -14.13 -19.87
CA VAL A 168 -3.26 -12.98 -19.12
C VAL A 168 -4.43 -12.36 -19.88
N ASP A 169 -4.27 -12.11 -21.18
CA ASP A 169 -5.33 -11.53 -22.02
C ASP A 169 -6.56 -12.44 -22.07
N GLU A 170 -6.38 -13.74 -22.25
CA GLU A 170 -7.45 -14.73 -22.24
C GLU A 170 -8.24 -14.77 -20.91
N LEU A 171 -7.51 -14.72 -19.78
CA LEU A 171 -8.14 -14.72 -18.46
C LEU A 171 -8.93 -13.45 -18.16
N LEU A 172 -8.48 -12.29 -18.65
CA LEU A 172 -9.18 -11.02 -18.51
C LEU A 172 -10.52 -10.99 -19.26
N GLU A 173 -10.65 -11.76 -20.33
CA GLU A 173 -11.91 -11.88 -21.10
C GLU A 173 -12.88 -12.91 -20.52
N ARG A 174 -12.43 -13.76 -19.59
CA ARG A 174 -13.30 -14.80 -19.00
C ARG A 174 -14.38 -14.18 -18.12
N LYS A 175 -15.56 -14.82 -18.13
CA LYS A 175 -16.67 -14.47 -17.23
C LYS A 175 -16.25 -14.51 -15.75
N ASP A 176 -15.37 -15.45 -15.39
CA ASP A 176 -14.86 -15.62 -14.02
C ASP A 176 -14.13 -14.37 -13.52
N PHE A 177 -13.45 -13.62 -14.40
CA PHE A 177 -12.88 -12.31 -14.07
C PHE A 177 -13.96 -11.35 -13.59
N THR A 178 -15.03 -11.20 -14.37
CA THR A 178 -16.14 -10.33 -13.98
C THR A 178 -16.73 -10.73 -12.63
N GLU A 179 -17.00 -12.01 -12.41
CA GLU A 179 -17.62 -12.51 -11.16
C GLU A 179 -16.73 -12.25 -9.94
N LEU A 180 -15.40 -12.49 -10.04
CA LEU A 180 -14.46 -12.20 -8.95
C LEU A 180 -14.42 -10.71 -8.61
N TRP A 181 -14.29 -9.86 -9.62
CA TRP A 181 -14.11 -8.43 -9.40
C TRP A 181 -15.39 -7.73 -8.97
N VAL A 182 -16.54 -8.17 -9.48
CA VAL A 182 -17.85 -7.71 -8.96
C VAL A 182 -17.99 -8.05 -7.48
N MET A 183 -17.63 -9.26 -7.06
CA MET A 183 -17.68 -9.65 -5.65
C MET A 183 -16.78 -8.74 -4.77
N LYS A 184 -15.54 -8.49 -5.18
CA LYS A 184 -14.62 -7.60 -4.46
C LYS A 184 -15.14 -6.16 -4.36
N TRP A 185 -15.66 -5.62 -5.45
CA TRP A 185 -16.23 -4.27 -5.47
C TRP A 185 -17.55 -4.17 -4.71
N ALA A 186 -18.40 -5.22 -4.78
CA ALA A 186 -19.64 -5.26 -4.02
C ALA A 186 -19.39 -5.25 -2.51
N GLU A 187 -18.35 -5.93 -2.04
CA GLU A 187 -17.93 -5.87 -0.65
C GLU A 187 -17.44 -4.47 -0.24
N LEU A 188 -16.57 -3.85 -1.05
CA LEU A 188 -16.08 -2.49 -0.82
C LEU A 188 -17.22 -1.47 -0.79
N LEU A 189 -18.17 -1.57 -1.71
CA LEU A 189 -19.36 -0.70 -1.81
C LEU A 189 -20.45 -1.09 -0.82
N GLN A 190 -20.25 -2.14 -0.01
CA GLN A 190 -21.21 -2.66 0.97
C GLN A 190 -22.58 -3.00 0.35
N ILE A 191 -22.59 -3.60 -0.86
CA ILE A 191 -23.80 -4.05 -1.53
C ILE A 191 -24.34 -5.28 -0.81
N ARG A 192 -25.20 -5.05 0.17
CA ARG A 192 -25.80 -6.10 1.01
C ARG A 192 -27.17 -5.65 1.51
N THR A 193 -28.01 -6.62 1.85
CA THR A 193 -29.24 -6.36 2.57
C THR A 193 -28.91 -5.98 4.01
N THR A 194 -29.58 -4.99 4.55
CA THR A 194 -29.52 -4.63 5.97
C THR A 194 -30.86 -4.96 6.63
N GLY A 195 -30.85 -5.27 7.90
CA GLY A 195 -31.92 -5.87 8.71
C GLY A 195 -33.36 -5.36 8.57
N ASN A 196 -34.13 -5.26 9.65
CA ASN A 196 -35.60 -5.16 9.60
C ASN A 196 -36.17 -3.73 9.85
N ASN A 197 -35.41 -2.66 9.58
CA ASN A 197 -35.85 -1.28 9.79
C ASN A 197 -36.28 -0.61 8.49
N SER A 198 -37.09 0.44 8.57
CA SER A 198 -37.66 1.15 7.43
C SER A 198 -36.65 1.85 6.49
N ASN A 199 -35.39 1.98 6.94
CA ASN A 199 -34.27 2.54 6.14
C ASN A 199 -33.34 1.46 5.60
N ASP A 200 -33.76 0.20 5.66
CA ASP A 200 -32.92 -0.93 5.26
C ASP A 200 -32.90 -1.14 3.74
N VAL A 201 -31.74 -1.51 3.23
CA VAL A 201 -31.59 -1.91 1.83
C VAL A 201 -32.28 -3.25 1.62
N THR A 202 -33.35 -3.26 0.81
CA THR A 202 -34.09 -4.49 0.50
C THR A 202 -33.25 -5.42 -0.36
N TYR A 203 -33.57 -6.72 -0.35
CA TYR A 203 -32.95 -7.70 -1.24
C TYR A 203 -33.03 -7.29 -2.72
N LYS A 204 -34.17 -6.77 -3.15
CA LYS A 204 -34.36 -6.30 -4.52
C LYS A 204 -33.44 -5.13 -4.87
N SER A 205 -33.31 -4.16 -3.96
CA SER A 205 -32.44 -3.00 -4.16
C SER A 205 -30.97 -3.42 -4.22
N ALA A 206 -30.53 -4.30 -3.32
CA ALA A 206 -29.18 -4.83 -3.31
C ALA A 206 -28.87 -5.63 -4.61
N LEU A 207 -29.82 -6.44 -5.08
CA LEU A 207 -29.68 -7.20 -6.32
C LEU A 207 -29.56 -6.28 -7.54
N LEU A 208 -30.40 -5.25 -7.64
CA LEU A 208 -30.34 -4.29 -8.75
C LEU A 208 -29.03 -3.53 -8.78
N TRP A 209 -28.53 -3.14 -7.62
CA TRP A 209 -27.24 -2.50 -7.49
C TRP A 209 -26.08 -3.43 -7.89
N TYR A 210 -26.14 -4.69 -7.45
CA TYR A 210 -25.16 -5.71 -7.82
C TYR A 210 -25.15 -5.95 -9.34
N GLU A 211 -26.31 -6.10 -9.98
CA GLU A 211 -26.41 -6.30 -11.42
C GLU A 211 -25.94 -5.09 -12.22
N TRP A 212 -26.22 -3.88 -11.75
CA TRP A 212 -25.68 -2.66 -12.34
C TRP A 212 -24.13 -2.68 -12.28
N LEU A 213 -23.54 -2.93 -11.11
CA LEU A 213 -22.08 -3.00 -10.94
C LEU A 213 -21.48 -4.09 -11.83
N ARG A 214 -22.11 -5.24 -11.89
CA ARG A 214 -21.69 -6.35 -12.75
C ARG A 214 -21.65 -5.94 -14.22
N GLY A 215 -22.66 -5.22 -14.68
CA GLY A 215 -22.69 -4.65 -16.03
C GLY A 215 -21.57 -3.66 -16.30
N GLN A 216 -21.22 -2.82 -15.32
CA GLN A 216 -20.10 -1.86 -15.46
C GLN A 216 -18.76 -2.58 -15.64
N ILE A 217 -18.48 -3.60 -14.81
CA ILE A 217 -17.23 -4.37 -14.84
C ILE A 217 -17.16 -5.26 -16.10
N ALA A 218 -18.24 -5.96 -16.45
CA ALA A 218 -18.31 -6.82 -17.64
C ALA A 218 -18.05 -6.04 -18.95
N ASN A 219 -18.49 -4.78 -19.01
CA ASN A 219 -18.27 -3.90 -20.16
C ASN A 219 -16.98 -3.11 -20.09
N ASN A 220 -16.11 -3.41 -19.13
CA ASN A 220 -14.84 -2.70 -18.91
C ASN A 220 -14.99 -1.17 -18.93
N ARG A 221 -16.07 -0.67 -18.29
CA ARG A 221 -16.34 0.78 -18.26
C ARG A 221 -15.27 1.52 -17.48
N PRO A 222 -14.78 2.70 -17.93
CA PRO A 222 -13.79 3.48 -17.23
C PRO A 222 -14.20 3.77 -15.79
N PHE A 223 -13.31 3.50 -14.83
CA PHE A 223 -13.63 3.57 -13.41
C PHE A 223 -14.04 4.97 -12.94
N ASN A 224 -13.44 6.01 -13.52
CA ASN A 224 -13.81 7.41 -13.26
C ASN A 224 -15.27 7.72 -13.67
N GLU A 225 -15.82 7.03 -14.67
CA GLU A 225 -17.21 7.17 -15.07
C GLU A 225 -18.15 6.45 -14.10
N ILE A 226 -17.77 5.24 -13.67
CA ILE A 226 -18.51 4.48 -12.65
C ILE A 226 -18.62 5.31 -11.36
N VAL A 227 -17.50 5.86 -10.89
CA VAL A 227 -17.46 6.68 -9.66
C VAL A 227 -18.30 7.95 -9.84
N ARG A 228 -18.21 8.61 -11.00
CA ARG A 228 -19.02 9.81 -11.26
C ARG A 228 -20.52 9.51 -11.20
N GLU A 229 -20.95 8.41 -11.80
CA GLU A 229 -22.35 7.97 -11.77
C GLU A 229 -22.81 7.66 -10.34
N LEU A 230 -22.00 6.94 -9.55
CA LEU A 230 -22.30 6.65 -8.15
C LEU A 230 -22.45 7.95 -7.31
N LEU A 231 -21.56 8.92 -7.48
CA LEU A 231 -21.58 10.17 -6.71
C LEU A 231 -22.67 11.14 -7.15
N SER A 232 -23.14 11.03 -8.41
CA SER A 232 -24.21 11.87 -8.96
C SER A 232 -25.58 11.22 -8.93
N ALA A 233 -25.68 9.96 -8.50
CA ALA A 233 -26.95 9.26 -8.42
C ALA A 233 -27.90 9.95 -7.44
N THR A 234 -29.14 10.18 -7.90
CA THR A 234 -30.23 10.72 -7.09
C THR A 234 -31.34 9.68 -7.05
N GLY A 235 -31.84 9.36 -5.89
CA GLY A 235 -32.91 8.39 -5.71
C GLY A 235 -33.03 7.93 -4.27
N GLY A 236 -34.12 7.22 -3.98
CA GLY A 236 -34.35 6.53 -2.71
C GLY A 236 -34.34 5.02 -2.91
N SER A 237 -34.10 4.29 -1.82
CA SER A 237 -34.20 2.83 -1.77
C SER A 237 -35.63 2.34 -1.85
#